data_d4405cd60f65ea130fc8c9e0f510dc96
#
_entry.id   d4405cd60f65ea130fc8c9e0f510dc96
#
_cell.length_a   1.000
_cell.length_b   1.000
_cell.length_c   1.000
_cell.angle_alpha   90.00
_cell.angle_beta   90.00
_cell.angle_gamma   90.00
#
_symmetry.space_group_name_H-M   'P 1'
#
loop_
_entity.id
_entity.type
_entity.pdbx_description
1 polymer ?
#
loop_
_entity_poly.entity_id
_entity_poly.type
_entity_poly.pdbx_seq_one_letter_code
_entity_poly.pdbx_strand_id
1 'polypeptide(L)'
;MTMGNGMTVTKETVGTLSWTKKDLLGLRELSAEEIRLVLQTAESFREISLRPIKKVPALRGKTVVNLFFEPSTRTRTSFELAAKRLSADIVNIAAQSSSLSKGETVRDTVRNLEALKVDIFVIRHAAAGVPHLIARHAAASVINAGDGAHEHPTQALLDLFTIQEKKGRIAGLDVCIVGDIAHSRVARSNIWGLTKLGARVTVCAPPTLLPSRIEQLGLPAAPGAAQAGVRVSHRVEEAIRAADVVMLLRIQHERQEAQLVPSLREYRLRYGLDCERLKGAKPDVLIMHPGPINRGVELDSSVADGPYSVILDQVTNGLAVRMAVLYLVSGAPKVEDEA
;
A
#
# COMPACT_ATOMS: atom_id res chain seq x y z
N MET A 1 -38.01 3.54 -49.80
CA MET A 1 -38.46 3.38 -48.42
C MET A 1 -37.45 2.47 -47.70
N THR A 2 -36.51 3.04 -47.01
CA THR A 2 -35.51 2.31 -46.24
C THR A 2 -35.46 2.97 -44.85
N MET A 3 -35.96 2.24 -43.86
CA MET A 3 -35.97 2.70 -42.47
C MET A 3 -34.57 2.52 -41.87
N GLY A 4 -34.00 3.61 -41.40
CA GLY A 4 -32.77 3.60 -40.63
C GLY A 4 -33.03 3.21 -39.17
N ASN A 5 -32.39 2.15 -38.73
CA ASN A 5 -32.34 1.75 -37.31
C ASN A 5 -31.36 2.68 -36.59
N GLY A 6 -31.89 3.60 -35.81
CA GLY A 6 -31.11 4.41 -34.85
C GLY A 6 -30.74 3.56 -33.63
N MET A 7 -29.48 3.23 -33.55
CA MET A 7 -28.91 2.59 -32.35
C MET A 7 -28.72 3.67 -31.27
N THR A 8 -29.66 3.69 -30.30
CA THR A 8 -29.57 4.55 -29.12
C THR A 8 -28.51 3.97 -28.18
N VAL A 9 -27.33 4.59 -28.16
CA VAL A 9 -26.32 4.30 -27.13
C VAL A 9 -26.80 4.94 -25.82
N THR A 10 -27.29 4.11 -24.91
CA THR A 10 -27.56 4.52 -23.53
C THR A 10 -26.23 4.89 -22.87
N LYS A 11 -26.04 6.18 -22.59
CA LYS A 11 -25.02 6.66 -21.67
C LYS A 11 -25.38 6.13 -20.27
N GLU A 12 -24.73 5.06 -19.83
CA GLU A 12 -24.72 4.70 -18.41
C GLU A 12 -24.15 5.89 -17.64
N THR A 13 -24.95 6.43 -16.76
CA THR A 13 -24.58 7.51 -15.84
C THR A 13 -23.57 6.93 -14.86
N VAL A 14 -22.28 7.12 -15.10
CA VAL A 14 -21.23 6.83 -14.13
C VAL A 14 -21.46 7.83 -12.98
N GLY A 15 -22.04 7.34 -11.90
CA GLY A 15 -22.19 8.10 -10.67
C GLY A 15 -20.82 8.64 -10.26
N THR A 16 -20.72 9.94 -10.05
CA THR A 16 -19.48 10.59 -9.62
C THR A 16 -19.07 10.04 -8.27
N LEU A 17 -18.07 9.13 -8.27
CA LEU A 17 -17.45 8.61 -7.05
C LEU A 17 -16.87 9.80 -6.27
N SER A 18 -17.34 10.00 -5.05
CA SER A 18 -16.82 11.04 -4.16
C SER A 18 -16.14 10.39 -2.96
N TRP A 19 -15.00 10.96 -2.55
CA TRP A 19 -14.33 10.56 -1.31
C TRP A 19 -15.10 11.13 -0.11
N THR A 20 -15.51 10.27 0.81
CA THR A 20 -16.33 10.65 1.97
C THR A 20 -15.61 10.46 3.30
N LYS A 21 -14.44 9.86 3.31
CA LYS A 21 -13.72 9.53 4.55
C LYS A 21 -12.79 10.67 4.98
N LYS A 22 -12.88 11.06 6.25
CA LYS A 22 -11.93 11.98 6.87
C LYS A 22 -10.52 11.42 6.92
N ASP A 23 -10.39 10.11 7.18
CA ASP A 23 -9.14 9.43 7.51
C ASP A 23 -8.84 8.29 6.53
N LEU A 24 -7.55 7.92 6.42
CA LEU A 24 -7.10 6.68 5.78
C LEU A 24 -6.36 5.81 6.80
N LEU A 25 -7.05 4.88 7.44
CA LEU A 25 -6.51 4.08 8.54
C LEU A 25 -6.09 2.68 8.12
N GLY A 26 -6.80 2.06 7.16
CA GLY A 26 -6.52 0.74 6.61
C GLY A 26 -7.25 0.49 5.30
N LEU A 27 -6.88 -0.55 4.56
CA LEU A 27 -7.63 -1.01 3.39
C LEU A 27 -8.83 -1.87 3.78
N ARG A 28 -8.85 -2.36 5.01
CA ARG A 28 -10.00 -3.09 5.55
C ARG A 28 -11.26 -2.24 5.55
N GLU A 29 -11.16 -0.95 5.86
CA GLU A 29 -12.29 -0.03 5.97
C GLU A 29 -12.70 0.61 4.63
N LEU A 30 -11.88 0.50 3.59
CA LEU A 30 -12.21 1.04 2.27
C LEU A 30 -13.08 0.09 1.46
N SER A 31 -14.00 0.62 0.67
CA SER A 31 -14.70 -0.13 -0.38
C SER A 31 -13.79 -0.33 -1.61
N ALA A 32 -14.20 -1.22 -2.52
CA ALA A 32 -13.49 -1.39 -3.80
C ALA A 32 -13.53 -0.10 -4.64
N GLU A 33 -14.65 0.63 -4.57
CA GLU A 33 -14.85 1.89 -5.27
C GLU A 33 -13.94 2.99 -4.71
N GLU A 34 -13.81 3.09 -3.39
CA GLU A 34 -12.90 4.04 -2.73
C GLU A 34 -11.43 3.74 -3.09
N ILE A 35 -11.06 2.45 -3.14
CA ILE A 35 -9.72 2.06 -3.61
C ILE A 35 -9.52 2.50 -5.06
N ARG A 36 -10.47 2.22 -5.97
CA ARG A 36 -10.39 2.63 -7.38
C ARG A 36 -10.28 4.13 -7.52
N LEU A 37 -11.01 4.91 -6.72
CA LEU A 37 -10.93 6.37 -6.72
C LEU A 37 -9.52 6.85 -6.37
N VAL A 38 -8.88 6.25 -5.34
CA VAL A 38 -7.49 6.59 -5.00
C VAL A 38 -6.55 6.27 -6.17
N LEU A 39 -6.68 5.09 -6.81
CA LEU A 39 -5.84 4.69 -7.94
C LEU A 39 -6.04 5.63 -9.15
N GLN A 40 -7.27 6.00 -9.47
CA GLN A 40 -7.59 6.93 -10.55
C GLN A 40 -7.04 8.33 -10.26
N THR A 41 -7.17 8.82 -9.03
CA THR A 41 -6.59 10.10 -8.61
C THR A 41 -5.07 10.07 -8.67
N ALA A 42 -4.45 8.94 -8.30
CA ALA A 42 -3.01 8.76 -8.40
C ALA A 42 -2.48 8.81 -9.85
N GLU A 43 -3.26 8.32 -10.82
CA GLU A 43 -2.91 8.41 -12.25
C GLU A 43 -2.74 9.87 -12.67
N SER A 44 -3.69 10.75 -12.32
CA SER A 44 -3.60 12.18 -12.60
C SER A 44 -2.36 12.84 -11.97
N PHE A 45 -2.02 12.46 -10.73
CA PHE A 45 -0.81 12.98 -10.07
C PHE A 45 0.49 12.37 -10.62
N ARG A 46 0.45 11.17 -11.17
CA ARG A 46 1.58 10.58 -11.90
C ARG A 46 1.92 11.41 -13.14
N GLU A 47 0.94 11.81 -13.93
CA GLU A 47 1.12 12.68 -15.08
C GLU A 47 1.74 14.03 -14.69
N ILE A 48 1.26 14.66 -13.61
CA ILE A 48 1.84 15.90 -13.08
C ILE A 48 3.32 15.70 -12.72
N SER A 49 3.69 14.54 -12.21
CA SER A 49 5.06 14.21 -11.84
C SER A 49 6.04 14.13 -13.01
N LEU A 50 5.53 13.96 -14.23
CA LEU A 50 6.31 13.96 -15.49
C LEU A 50 6.50 15.37 -16.08
N ARG A 51 5.76 16.38 -15.62
CA ARG A 51 5.85 17.76 -16.11
C ARG A 51 7.17 18.42 -15.66
N PRO A 52 7.66 19.44 -16.39
CA PRO A 52 8.79 20.26 -15.95
C PRO A 52 8.53 20.89 -14.57
N ILE A 53 7.34 21.47 -14.35
CA ILE A 53 6.87 21.99 -13.08
C ILE A 53 6.02 20.92 -12.40
N LYS A 54 6.61 20.25 -11.41
CA LYS A 54 6.00 19.11 -10.70
C LYS A 54 5.21 19.56 -9.47
N LYS A 55 4.74 20.79 -9.42
CA LYS A 55 4.08 21.40 -8.26
C LYS A 55 2.71 21.93 -8.66
N VAL A 56 1.69 21.65 -7.85
CA VAL A 56 0.32 22.10 -8.01
C VAL A 56 -0.21 22.72 -6.72
N PRO A 57 -1.08 23.74 -6.74
CA PRO A 57 -1.55 24.46 -5.55
C PRO A 57 -2.69 23.73 -4.82
N ALA A 58 -2.86 22.42 -5.01
CA ALA A 58 -4.02 21.66 -4.53
C ALA A 58 -4.20 21.67 -2.99
N LEU A 59 -3.11 21.83 -2.22
CA LEU A 59 -3.14 21.91 -0.75
C LEU A 59 -2.49 23.21 -0.24
N ARG A 60 -2.56 24.29 -1.02
CA ARG A 60 -2.03 25.59 -0.60
C ARG A 60 -2.73 26.10 0.67
N GLY A 61 -1.97 26.46 1.68
CA GLY A 61 -2.49 26.89 2.99
C GLY A 61 -2.89 25.76 3.93
N LYS A 62 -2.68 24.50 3.54
CA LYS A 62 -2.86 23.34 4.41
C LYS A 62 -1.55 22.93 5.06
N THR A 63 -1.62 22.51 6.33
CA THR A 63 -0.48 22.04 7.11
C THR A 63 -0.54 20.52 7.28
N VAL A 64 0.52 19.84 6.86
CA VAL A 64 0.71 18.38 7.00
C VAL A 64 1.79 18.11 8.04
N VAL A 65 1.52 17.27 9.03
CA VAL A 65 2.52 16.83 10.02
C VAL A 65 2.84 15.36 9.83
N ASN A 66 4.09 15.05 9.50
CA ASN A 66 4.64 13.70 9.55
C ASN A 66 5.07 13.37 10.98
N LEU A 67 4.33 12.52 11.67
CA LEU A 67 4.56 12.09 13.04
C LEU A 67 5.03 10.64 13.06
N PHE A 68 6.36 10.45 13.05
CA PHE A 68 6.99 9.14 12.90
C PHE A 68 7.63 8.66 14.19
N PHE A 69 6.99 7.70 14.85
CA PHE A 69 7.47 7.02 16.05
C PHE A 69 8.36 5.80 15.76
N GLU A 70 8.31 5.30 14.52
CA GLU A 70 9.16 4.22 14.01
C GLU A 70 9.99 4.74 12.84
N PRO A 71 11.31 4.47 12.77
CA PRO A 71 12.15 4.93 11.68
C PRO A 71 11.64 4.48 10.30
N SER A 72 11.59 5.41 9.36
CA SER A 72 11.27 5.11 7.95
C SER A 72 11.70 6.25 7.04
N THR A 73 12.86 6.10 6.41
CA THR A 73 13.37 7.10 5.47
C THR A 73 12.48 7.23 4.24
N ARG A 74 12.18 6.12 3.57
CA ARG A 74 11.39 6.12 2.32
C ARG A 74 10.00 6.69 2.51
N THR A 75 9.24 6.20 3.49
CA THR A 75 7.84 6.63 3.69
C THR A 75 7.78 8.10 4.08
N ARG A 76 8.63 8.55 5.02
CA ARG A 76 8.70 9.94 5.45
C ARG A 76 9.05 10.87 4.29
N THR A 77 10.14 10.59 3.58
CA THR A 77 10.59 11.41 2.44
C THR A 77 9.53 11.46 1.33
N SER A 78 8.85 10.36 1.06
CA SER A 78 7.81 10.31 0.03
C SER A 78 6.58 11.14 0.41
N PHE A 79 6.12 11.11 1.69
CA PHE A 79 5.04 11.98 2.15
C PHE A 79 5.48 13.46 2.17
N GLU A 80 6.71 13.74 2.61
CA GLU A 80 7.27 15.09 2.57
C GLU A 80 7.27 15.65 1.15
N LEU A 81 7.76 14.86 0.18
CA LEU A 81 7.79 15.28 -1.21
C LEU A 81 6.38 15.42 -1.80
N ALA A 82 5.45 14.53 -1.46
CA ALA A 82 4.06 14.62 -1.88
C ALA A 82 3.39 15.91 -1.39
N ALA A 83 3.53 16.23 -0.11
CA ALA A 83 2.99 17.47 0.47
C ALA A 83 3.58 18.73 -0.20
N LYS A 84 4.90 18.76 -0.40
CA LYS A 84 5.59 19.87 -1.09
C LYS A 84 5.12 20.04 -2.53
N ARG A 85 4.85 18.94 -3.26
CA ARG A 85 4.31 19.00 -4.64
C ARG A 85 2.87 19.48 -4.69
N LEU A 86 2.09 19.24 -3.66
CA LEU A 86 0.73 19.76 -3.50
C LEU A 86 0.68 21.19 -2.94
N SER A 87 1.83 21.82 -2.70
CA SER A 87 1.97 23.17 -2.09
C SER A 87 1.48 23.28 -0.65
N ALA A 88 1.46 22.19 0.11
CA ALA A 88 1.21 22.21 1.54
C ALA A 88 2.47 22.61 2.33
N ASP A 89 2.25 23.21 3.50
CA ASP A 89 3.27 23.35 4.52
C ASP A 89 3.49 22.00 5.20
N ILE A 90 4.76 21.64 5.45
CA ILE A 90 5.06 20.35 6.05
C ILE A 90 6.01 20.46 7.24
N VAL A 91 5.63 19.76 8.31
CA VAL A 91 6.43 19.61 9.52
C VAL A 91 6.77 18.13 9.73
N ASN A 92 8.05 17.83 9.94
CA ASN A 92 8.50 16.48 10.24
C ASN A 92 8.89 16.39 11.72
N ILE A 93 8.25 15.49 12.45
CA ILE A 93 8.52 15.19 13.85
C ILE A 93 8.95 13.74 13.99
N ALA A 94 10.16 13.51 14.52
CA ALA A 94 10.66 12.20 14.88
C ALA A 94 10.56 11.99 16.39
N ALA A 95 10.08 10.83 16.84
CA ALA A 95 9.87 10.54 18.25
C ALA A 95 11.12 10.72 19.12
N GLN A 96 12.29 10.36 18.58
CA GLN A 96 13.58 10.43 19.30
C GLN A 96 14.03 11.86 19.65
N SER A 97 13.50 12.88 18.96
CA SER A 97 13.85 14.28 19.15
C SER A 97 12.69 15.12 19.72
N SER A 98 11.61 14.49 20.18
CA SER A 98 10.40 15.19 20.64
C SER A 98 10.19 15.07 22.15
N SER A 99 9.24 15.86 22.70
CA SER A 99 8.79 15.81 24.10
C SER A 99 8.30 14.43 24.56
N LEU A 100 8.01 13.51 23.61
CA LEU A 100 7.72 12.10 23.87
C LEU A 100 8.82 11.37 24.65
N SER A 101 10.09 11.75 24.41
CA SER A 101 11.21 11.25 25.20
C SER A 101 11.15 11.66 26.69
N LYS A 102 10.30 12.65 27.03
CA LYS A 102 10.05 13.16 28.37
C LYS A 102 8.78 12.59 29.03
N GLY A 103 8.14 11.56 28.40
CA GLY A 103 6.95 10.91 28.94
C GLY A 103 5.61 11.51 28.51
N GLU A 104 5.58 12.41 27.54
CA GLU A 104 4.34 12.92 26.94
C GLU A 104 3.61 11.77 26.19
N THR A 105 2.29 11.69 26.32
CA THR A 105 1.52 10.69 25.58
C THR A 105 1.35 11.09 24.12
N VAL A 106 1.18 10.09 23.21
CA VAL A 106 0.90 10.35 21.79
C VAL A 106 -0.32 11.25 21.62
N ARG A 107 -1.35 11.06 22.49
CA ARG A 107 -2.57 11.86 22.48
C ARG A 107 -2.31 13.33 22.82
N ASP A 108 -1.49 13.59 23.83
CA ASP A 108 -1.18 14.97 24.23
C ASP A 108 -0.32 15.67 23.18
N THR A 109 0.64 14.97 22.58
CA THR A 109 1.42 15.46 21.45
C THR A 109 0.49 15.88 20.30
N VAL A 110 -0.47 15.03 19.92
CA VAL A 110 -1.40 15.35 18.81
C VAL A 110 -2.27 16.56 19.18
N ARG A 111 -2.79 16.66 20.41
CA ARG A 111 -3.58 17.81 20.85
C ARG A 111 -2.79 19.13 20.81
N ASN A 112 -1.54 19.09 21.26
CA ASN A 112 -0.66 20.27 21.20
C ASN A 112 -0.42 20.70 19.75
N LEU A 113 -0.22 19.75 18.83
CA LEU A 113 -0.06 20.03 17.41
C LEU A 113 -1.35 20.52 16.75
N GLU A 114 -2.51 20.00 17.13
CA GLU A 114 -3.81 20.50 16.62
C GLU A 114 -4.08 21.95 17.02
N ALA A 115 -3.60 22.38 18.20
CA ALA A 115 -3.68 23.77 18.62
C ALA A 115 -2.94 24.72 17.64
N LEU A 116 -1.94 24.21 16.91
CA LEU A 116 -1.23 24.90 15.82
C LEU A 116 -1.96 24.86 14.47
N LYS A 117 -3.24 24.37 14.45
CA LYS A 117 -4.09 24.31 13.25
C LYS A 117 -3.55 23.38 12.16
N VAL A 118 -3.11 22.19 12.55
CA VAL A 118 -2.73 21.12 11.62
C VAL A 118 -3.96 20.56 10.91
N ASP A 119 -3.90 20.37 9.60
CA ASP A 119 -4.99 19.82 8.79
C ASP A 119 -4.88 18.29 8.62
N ILE A 120 -3.65 17.76 8.51
CA ILE A 120 -3.43 16.33 8.23
C ILE A 120 -2.27 15.81 9.09
N PHE A 121 -2.51 14.71 9.79
CA PHE A 121 -1.47 13.90 10.44
C PHE A 121 -1.14 12.67 9.63
N VAL A 122 0.14 12.44 9.34
CA VAL A 122 0.68 11.21 8.77
C VAL A 122 1.41 10.46 9.89
N ILE A 123 0.81 9.39 10.39
CA ILE A 123 1.26 8.71 11.60
C ILE A 123 1.86 7.35 11.29
N ARG A 124 3.09 7.11 11.77
CA ARG A 124 3.73 5.80 11.77
C ARG A 124 4.13 5.39 13.18
N HIS A 125 3.71 4.21 13.64
CA HIS A 125 3.92 3.75 15.01
C HIS A 125 4.25 2.25 15.07
N ALA A 126 5.04 1.84 16.09
CA ALA A 126 5.37 0.44 16.31
C ALA A 126 4.18 -0.38 16.87
N ALA A 127 3.29 0.24 17.65
CA ALA A 127 2.09 -0.41 18.15
C ALA A 127 0.93 -0.30 17.14
N ALA A 128 0.24 -1.41 16.93
CA ALA A 128 -0.97 -1.49 16.12
C ALA A 128 -2.12 -0.67 16.73
N GLY A 129 -2.95 -0.03 15.89
CA GLY A 129 -4.14 0.71 16.31
C GLY A 129 -3.90 2.15 16.75
N VAL A 130 -2.66 2.62 16.88
CA VAL A 130 -2.38 4.01 17.29
C VAL A 130 -2.99 5.04 16.32
N PRO A 131 -2.89 4.91 14.98
CA PRO A 131 -3.59 5.83 14.06
C PRO A 131 -5.11 5.85 14.30
N HIS A 132 -5.74 4.73 14.58
CA HIS A 132 -7.18 4.64 14.90
C HIS A 132 -7.51 5.36 16.21
N LEU A 133 -6.67 5.19 17.24
CA LEU A 133 -6.85 5.89 18.50
C LEU A 133 -6.80 7.41 18.30
N ILE A 134 -5.83 7.90 17.53
CA ILE A 134 -5.68 9.32 17.24
C ILE A 134 -6.86 9.84 16.42
N ALA A 135 -7.27 9.13 15.37
CA ALA A 135 -8.37 9.53 14.50
C ALA A 135 -9.71 9.74 15.23
N ARG A 136 -9.92 9.04 16.36
CA ARG A 136 -11.10 9.21 17.22
C ARG A 136 -11.12 10.53 17.99
N HIS A 137 -9.97 11.13 18.19
CA HIS A 137 -9.79 12.31 19.04
C HIS A 137 -9.36 13.55 18.26
N ALA A 138 -8.77 13.36 17.07
CA ALA A 138 -8.28 14.45 16.23
C ALA A 138 -9.40 14.97 15.31
N ALA A 139 -9.54 16.28 15.22
CA ALA A 139 -10.35 16.96 14.20
C ALA A 139 -9.68 16.89 12.83
N ALA A 140 -8.34 17.00 12.80
CA ALA A 140 -7.53 16.84 11.60
C ALA A 140 -7.65 15.43 11.00
N SER A 141 -7.46 15.31 9.69
CA SER A 141 -7.40 14.03 9.00
C SER A 141 -6.19 13.21 9.42
N VAL A 142 -6.35 11.91 9.57
CA VAL A 142 -5.28 10.97 9.95
C VAL A 142 -5.01 9.97 8.85
N ILE A 143 -3.72 9.88 8.45
CA ILE A 143 -3.24 8.88 7.50
C ILE A 143 -2.32 7.91 8.23
N ASN A 144 -2.64 6.63 8.19
CA ASN A 144 -1.80 5.54 8.68
C ASN A 144 -0.63 5.31 7.72
N ALA A 145 0.60 5.64 8.13
CA ALA A 145 1.85 5.38 7.40
C ALA A 145 2.55 4.08 7.85
N GLY A 146 1.80 3.21 8.51
CA GLY A 146 2.20 1.90 8.99
C GLY A 146 2.20 1.78 10.51
N ASP A 147 1.39 0.86 11.05
CA ASP A 147 1.25 0.62 12.48
C ASP A 147 1.47 -0.86 12.82
N GLY A 148 2.48 -1.14 13.62
CA GLY A 148 2.84 -2.49 14.09
C GLY A 148 2.88 -3.52 12.96
N ALA A 149 2.24 -4.67 13.18
CA ALA A 149 1.97 -5.70 12.18
C ALA A 149 0.55 -5.60 11.60
N HIS A 150 -0.16 -4.47 11.79
CA HIS A 150 -1.57 -4.30 11.45
C HIS A 150 -1.77 -3.91 9.99
N GLU A 151 -1.57 -2.62 9.62
CA GLU A 151 -1.75 -2.17 8.23
C GLU A 151 -0.74 -1.10 7.79
N HIS A 152 -0.53 -1.01 6.49
CA HIS A 152 0.21 0.05 5.80
C HIS A 152 -0.54 0.43 4.51
N PRO A 153 -1.67 1.13 4.62
CA PRO A 153 -2.59 1.34 3.50
C PRO A 153 -1.94 1.98 2.28
N THR A 154 -1.11 3.00 2.46
CA THR A 154 -0.46 3.68 1.33
C THR A 154 0.61 2.83 0.63
N GLN A 155 1.16 1.80 1.29
CA GLN A 155 2.03 0.83 0.63
C GLN A 155 1.19 -0.10 -0.24
N ALA A 156 0.11 -0.67 0.27
CA ALA A 156 -0.74 -1.53 -0.54
C ALA A 156 -1.38 -0.77 -1.72
N LEU A 157 -1.81 0.48 -1.53
CA LEU A 157 -2.34 1.30 -2.62
C LEU A 157 -1.30 1.53 -3.74
N LEU A 158 -0.03 1.79 -3.40
CA LEU A 158 1.01 1.92 -4.44
C LEU A 158 1.34 0.58 -5.10
N ASP A 159 1.25 -0.52 -4.36
CA ASP A 159 1.43 -1.86 -4.92
C ASP A 159 0.30 -2.18 -5.92
N LEU A 160 -0.96 -1.93 -5.55
CA LEU A 160 -2.12 -2.06 -6.42
C LEU A 160 -2.02 -1.17 -7.65
N PHE A 161 -1.61 0.09 -7.48
CA PHE A 161 -1.41 1.02 -8.58
C PHE A 161 -0.33 0.53 -9.55
N THR A 162 0.77 0.01 -9.05
CA THR A 162 1.86 -0.56 -9.86
C THR A 162 1.39 -1.80 -10.63
N ILE A 163 0.63 -2.70 -9.98
CA ILE A 163 0.04 -3.86 -10.65
C ILE A 163 -0.91 -3.42 -11.77
N GLN A 164 -1.81 -2.47 -11.50
CA GLN A 164 -2.74 -1.96 -12.49
C GLN A 164 -2.02 -1.29 -13.67
N GLU A 165 -0.98 -0.52 -13.42
CA GLU A 165 -0.16 0.10 -14.47
C GLU A 165 0.51 -0.93 -15.37
N LYS A 166 1.13 -1.97 -14.79
CA LYS A 166 1.91 -2.97 -15.55
C LYS A 166 1.06 -4.06 -16.19
N LYS A 167 -0.06 -4.45 -15.58
CA LYS A 167 -0.95 -5.53 -16.06
C LYS A 167 -2.25 -5.02 -16.69
N GLY A 168 -2.54 -3.74 -16.62
CA GLY A 168 -3.80 -3.14 -17.12
C GLY A 168 -5.04 -3.48 -16.30
N ARG A 169 -4.94 -4.39 -15.34
CA ARG A 169 -6.06 -4.86 -14.49
C ARG A 169 -5.53 -5.43 -13.18
N ILE A 170 -6.43 -5.60 -12.21
CA ILE A 170 -6.17 -6.35 -10.97
C ILE A 170 -7.10 -7.57 -10.87
N ALA A 171 -8.36 -7.40 -11.26
CA ALA A 171 -9.34 -8.48 -11.22
C ALA A 171 -8.87 -9.71 -12.01
N GLY A 172 -9.01 -10.88 -11.40
CA GLY A 172 -8.67 -12.17 -12.00
C GLY A 172 -7.18 -12.50 -12.05
N LEU A 173 -6.28 -11.61 -11.56
CA LEU A 173 -4.86 -11.94 -11.44
C LEU A 173 -4.60 -12.92 -10.29
N ASP A 174 -3.60 -13.78 -10.45
CA ASP A 174 -3.03 -14.59 -9.39
C ASP A 174 -1.83 -13.86 -8.78
N VAL A 175 -1.96 -13.46 -7.52
CA VAL A 175 -0.91 -12.73 -6.78
C VAL A 175 -0.37 -13.61 -5.66
N CYS A 176 0.93 -13.88 -5.70
CA CYS A 176 1.63 -14.64 -4.69
C CYS A 176 2.42 -13.70 -3.77
N ILE A 177 2.16 -13.75 -2.45
CA ILE A 177 2.90 -13.01 -1.44
C ILE A 177 3.79 -13.99 -0.68
N VAL A 178 5.10 -13.83 -0.79
CA VAL A 178 6.11 -14.75 -0.23
C VAL A 178 6.89 -14.09 0.89
N GLY A 179 6.99 -14.72 2.04
CA GLY A 179 7.88 -14.26 3.12
C GLY A 179 7.27 -14.25 4.52
N ASP A 180 7.68 -13.31 5.36
CA ASP A 180 7.18 -13.16 6.72
C ASP A 180 5.78 -12.54 6.74
N ILE A 181 4.76 -13.39 6.59
CA ILE A 181 3.35 -12.97 6.55
C ILE A 181 2.86 -12.56 7.95
N ALA A 182 3.33 -13.26 8.98
CA ALA A 182 2.85 -13.06 10.36
C ALA A 182 3.12 -11.64 10.87
N HIS A 183 4.30 -11.09 10.58
CA HIS A 183 4.73 -9.78 11.08
C HIS A 183 4.60 -8.66 10.02
N SER A 184 4.07 -8.98 8.82
CA SER A 184 3.99 -8.02 7.72
C SER A 184 2.65 -7.28 7.67
N ARG A 185 2.66 -6.02 8.08
CA ARG A 185 1.56 -5.08 7.82
C ARG A 185 1.29 -4.86 6.33
N VAL A 186 2.32 -5.02 5.48
CA VAL A 186 2.19 -4.89 4.03
C VAL A 186 1.41 -6.06 3.44
N ALA A 187 1.68 -7.30 3.90
CA ALA A 187 0.90 -8.46 3.49
C ALA A 187 -0.59 -8.28 3.81
N ARG A 188 -0.92 -7.85 5.02
CA ARG A 188 -2.32 -7.66 5.47
C ARG A 188 -3.05 -6.63 4.61
N SER A 189 -2.46 -5.45 4.42
CA SER A 189 -3.08 -4.41 3.58
C SER A 189 -3.23 -4.85 2.12
N ASN A 190 -2.22 -5.55 1.56
CA ASN A 190 -2.31 -6.08 0.19
C ASN A 190 -3.39 -7.14 0.05
N ILE A 191 -3.53 -8.05 1.02
CA ILE A 191 -4.60 -9.05 1.00
C ILE A 191 -5.97 -8.37 0.92
N TRP A 192 -6.24 -7.37 1.77
CA TRP A 192 -7.49 -6.62 1.73
C TRP A 192 -7.71 -5.92 0.38
N GLY A 193 -6.72 -5.21 -0.12
CA GLY A 193 -6.84 -4.46 -1.36
C GLY A 193 -7.01 -5.37 -2.58
N LEU A 194 -6.20 -6.41 -2.70
CA LEU A 194 -6.22 -7.36 -3.81
C LEU A 194 -7.55 -8.13 -3.87
N THR A 195 -8.01 -8.68 -2.74
CA THR A 195 -9.26 -9.45 -2.71
C THR A 195 -10.47 -8.58 -3.01
N LYS A 196 -10.51 -7.32 -2.52
CA LYS A 196 -11.58 -6.36 -2.84
C LYS A 196 -11.62 -5.98 -4.31
N LEU A 197 -10.46 -5.96 -4.98
CA LEU A 197 -10.38 -5.69 -6.42
C LEU A 197 -10.48 -6.96 -7.28
N GLY A 198 -10.79 -8.11 -6.69
CA GLY A 198 -11.07 -9.35 -7.40
C GLY A 198 -9.84 -10.16 -7.82
N ALA A 199 -8.67 -9.93 -7.25
CA ALA A 199 -7.50 -10.79 -7.42
C ALA A 199 -7.60 -12.06 -6.56
N ARG A 200 -6.96 -13.13 -7.01
CA ARG A 200 -6.75 -14.37 -6.23
C ARG A 200 -5.41 -14.27 -5.52
N VAL A 201 -5.43 -14.37 -4.20
CA VAL A 201 -4.22 -14.23 -3.39
C VAL A 201 -3.76 -15.58 -2.86
N THR A 202 -2.47 -15.87 -3.05
CA THR A 202 -1.77 -16.99 -2.42
C THR A 202 -0.68 -16.43 -1.52
N VAL A 203 -0.64 -16.86 -0.24
CA VAL A 203 0.48 -16.58 0.66
C VAL A 203 1.39 -17.79 0.75
N CYS A 204 2.70 -17.56 0.68
CA CYS A 204 3.70 -18.63 0.74
C CYS A 204 4.76 -18.32 1.81
N ALA A 205 4.85 -19.18 2.83
CA ALA A 205 5.79 -19.01 3.92
C ALA A 205 6.04 -20.32 4.68
N PRO A 206 7.10 -20.39 5.52
CA PRO A 206 7.19 -21.41 6.57
C PRO A 206 5.95 -21.38 7.47
N PRO A 207 5.47 -22.51 7.98
CA PRO A 207 4.32 -22.55 8.91
C PRO A 207 4.47 -21.60 10.10
N THR A 208 5.68 -21.43 10.61
CA THR A 208 6.02 -20.52 11.73
C THR A 208 5.87 -19.04 11.40
N LEU A 209 5.87 -18.66 10.12
CA LEU A 209 5.71 -17.29 9.65
C LEU A 209 4.33 -17.03 9.03
N LEU A 210 3.37 -17.92 9.24
CA LEU A 210 1.97 -17.75 8.85
C LEU A 210 1.09 -17.53 10.08
N PRO A 211 0.24 -16.51 10.10
CA PRO A 211 -0.79 -16.38 11.13
C PRO A 211 -1.77 -17.55 11.06
N SER A 212 -2.23 -18.02 12.21
CA SER A 212 -3.35 -18.97 12.27
C SER A 212 -4.57 -18.36 11.57
N ARG A 213 -5.28 -19.18 10.79
CA ARG A 213 -6.50 -18.79 10.06
C ARG A 213 -6.29 -17.66 9.04
N ILE A 214 -5.10 -17.54 8.47
CA ILE A 214 -4.80 -16.53 7.43
C ILE A 214 -5.75 -16.65 6.23
N GLU A 215 -6.27 -17.84 5.96
CA GLU A 215 -7.24 -18.13 4.89
C GLU A 215 -8.55 -17.34 5.04
N GLN A 216 -8.87 -16.91 6.26
CA GLN A 216 -10.06 -16.11 6.56
C GLN A 216 -9.83 -14.60 6.37
N LEU A 217 -8.59 -14.17 6.12
CA LEU A 217 -8.30 -12.78 5.83
C LEU A 217 -8.71 -12.45 4.38
N GLY A 218 -9.23 -11.24 4.19
CA GLY A 218 -9.76 -10.80 2.90
C GLY A 218 -11.26 -11.00 2.77
N LEU A 219 -11.80 -10.69 1.60
CA LEU A 219 -13.22 -10.91 1.34
C LEU A 219 -13.46 -12.39 0.99
N PRO A 220 -14.60 -12.96 1.44
CA PRO A 220 -15.07 -14.22 0.90
C PRO A 220 -15.29 -14.07 -0.61
N ALA A 221 -15.08 -15.13 -1.36
CA ALA A 221 -15.42 -15.12 -2.78
C ALA A 221 -16.92 -14.83 -2.96
N ALA A 222 -17.28 -14.23 -4.10
CA ALA A 222 -18.67 -14.03 -4.45
C ALA A 222 -19.43 -15.38 -4.43
N PRO A 223 -20.73 -15.40 -4.11
CA PRO A 223 -21.53 -16.61 -4.14
C PRO A 223 -21.35 -17.34 -5.50
N GLY A 224 -20.93 -18.59 -5.47
CA GLY A 224 -20.64 -19.40 -6.67
C GLY A 224 -19.18 -19.38 -7.16
N ALA A 225 -18.31 -18.59 -6.58
CA ALA A 225 -16.87 -18.67 -6.87
C ALA A 225 -16.23 -19.88 -6.16
N ALA A 226 -15.41 -20.63 -6.88
CA ALA A 226 -14.87 -21.92 -6.42
C ALA A 226 -13.92 -21.85 -5.20
N GLN A 227 -13.45 -20.66 -4.80
CA GLN A 227 -12.60 -20.47 -3.62
C GLN A 227 -12.79 -19.09 -3.00
N ALA A 228 -13.23 -19.09 -1.75
CA ALA A 228 -13.24 -17.91 -0.87
C ALA A 228 -11.91 -17.81 -0.12
N GLY A 229 -11.42 -16.59 0.08
CA GLY A 229 -10.28 -16.34 0.96
C GLY A 229 -8.91 -16.45 0.29
N VAL A 230 -7.90 -16.44 1.15
CA VAL A 230 -6.49 -16.52 0.78
C VAL A 230 -6.06 -17.99 0.70
N ARG A 231 -5.38 -18.38 -0.37
CA ARG A 231 -4.75 -19.71 -0.48
C ARG A 231 -3.42 -19.72 0.26
N VAL A 232 -3.08 -20.84 0.89
CA VAL A 232 -1.80 -21.04 1.57
C VAL A 232 -0.96 -22.06 0.80
N SER A 233 0.31 -21.77 0.65
CA SER A 233 1.33 -22.69 0.15
C SER A 233 2.57 -22.66 1.04
N HIS A 234 3.25 -23.78 1.15
CA HIS A 234 4.54 -23.90 1.83
C HIS A 234 5.70 -24.15 0.88
N ARG A 235 5.44 -24.16 -0.44
CA ARG A 235 6.43 -24.42 -1.49
C ARG A 235 6.40 -23.30 -2.52
N VAL A 236 7.51 -22.58 -2.62
CA VAL A 236 7.63 -21.41 -3.49
C VAL A 236 7.43 -21.79 -4.95
N GLU A 237 8.03 -22.90 -5.40
CA GLU A 237 7.95 -23.37 -6.77
C GLU A 237 6.50 -23.64 -7.23
N GLU A 238 5.67 -24.11 -6.31
CA GLU A 238 4.24 -24.33 -6.58
C GLU A 238 3.46 -23.00 -6.57
N ALA A 239 3.76 -22.16 -5.61
CA ALA A 239 3.05 -20.90 -5.40
C ALA A 239 3.27 -19.89 -6.53
N ILE A 240 4.49 -19.83 -7.11
CA ILE A 240 4.81 -18.88 -8.18
C ILE A 240 4.42 -19.35 -9.57
N ARG A 241 4.22 -20.66 -9.79
CA ARG A 241 4.00 -21.26 -11.13
C ARG A 241 2.84 -20.62 -11.91
N ALA A 242 1.76 -20.29 -11.23
CA ALA A 242 0.57 -19.69 -11.84
C ALA A 242 0.49 -18.17 -11.56
N ALA A 243 1.45 -17.59 -10.86
CA ALA A 243 1.36 -16.21 -10.43
C ALA A 243 1.62 -15.22 -11.57
N ASP A 244 0.76 -14.20 -11.66
CA ASP A 244 0.97 -13.02 -12.50
C ASP A 244 1.86 -11.99 -11.79
N VAL A 245 1.83 -12.02 -10.45
CA VAL A 245 2.61 -11.13 -9.59
C VAL A 245 3.18 -11.94 -8.43
N VAL A 246 4.48 -11.77 -8.17
CA VAL A 246 5.14 -12.31 -6.97
C VAL A 246 5.65 -11.13 -6.14
N MET A 247 5.07 -10.96 -4.97
CA MET A 247 5.48 -9.96 -3.99
C MET A 247 6.29 -10.62 -2.89
N LEU A 248 7.54 -10.22 -2.74
CA LEU A 248 8.44 -10.76 -1.73
C LEU A 248 8.46 -9.85 -0.50
N LEU A 249 8.54 -10.46 0.66
CA LEU A 249 8.58 -9.76 1.94
C LEU A 249 9.88 -10.10 2.68
N ARG A 250 10.47 -9.10 3.28
CA ARG A 250 11.64 -9.25 4.15
C ARG A 250 11.27 -10.02 5.42
N ILE A 251 12.16 -10.88 5.91
CA ILE A 251 12.06 -11.41 7.28
C ILE A 251 12.30 -10.26 8.25
N GLN A 252 11.36 -10.05 9.18
CA GLN A 252 11.38 -8.92 10.11
C GLN A 252 11.93 -9.35 11.48
N HIS A 253 13.24 -9.63 11.55
CA HIS A 253 13.89 -10.07 12.78
C HIS A 253 13.64 -9.14 13.97
N GLU A 254 13.54 -7.83 13.71
CA GLU A 254 13.28 -6.81 14.71
C GLU A 254 11.87 -6.88 15.34
N ARG A 255 10.97 -7.71 14.79
CA ARG A 255 9.59 -7.91 15.29
C ARG A 255 9.35 -9.32 15.80
N GLN A 256 10.34 -10.20 15.71
CA GLN A 256 10.22 -11.57 16.17
C GLN A 256 10.71 -11.66 17.63
N GLU A 257 9.86 -12.18 18.51
CA GLU A 257 10.21 -12.46 19.91
C GLU A 257 10.95 -13.79 20.06
N ALA A 258 10.91 -14.66 19.02
CA ALA A 258 11.55 -15.97 19.00
C ALA A 258 12.19 -16.23 17.63
N GLN A 259 13.11 -17.19 17.58
CA GLN A 259 13.69 -17.66 16.32
C GLN A 259 12.67 -18.52 15.57
N LEU A 260 11.95 -17.95 14.60
CA LEU A 260 10.87 -18.60 13.84
C LEU A 260 11.35 -19.33 12.59
N VAL A 261 12.63 -19.16 12.22
CA VAL A 261 13.30 -19.88 11.14
C VAL A 261 14.65 -20.39 11.66
N PRO A 262 15.09 -21.61 11.29
CA PRO A 262 16.34 -22.18 11.78
C PRO A 262 17.59 -21.35 11.43
N SER A 263 17.62 -20.80 10.20
CA SER A 263 18.66 -19.88 9.74
C SER A 263 18.21 -19.12 8.47
N LEU A 264 18.86 -18.00 8.20
CA LEU A 264 18.65 -17.28 6.93
C LEU A 264 19.09 -18.10 5.70
N ARG A 265 20.08 -18.96 5.87
CA ARG A 265 20.54 -19.87 4.81
C ARG A 265 19.47 -20.89 4.45
N GLU A 266 18.82 -21.51 5.45
CA GLU A 266 17.72 -22.45 5.20
C GLU A 266 16.51 -21.74 4.63
N TYR A 267 16.17 -20.55 5.13
CA TYR A 267 15.12 -19.74 4.55
C TYR A 267 15.37 -19.43 3.07
N ARG A 268 16.58 -18.98 2.71
CA ARG A 268 16.98 -18.76 1.32
C ARG A 268 16.80 -20.01 0.46
N LEU A 269 17.29 -21.16 0.94
CA LEU A 269 17.20 -22.42 0.22
C LEU A 269 15.77 -22.88 -0.06
N ARG A 270 14.80 -22.50 0.79
CA ARG A 270 13.39 -22.93 0.66
C ARG A 270 12.47 -21.86 0.10
N TYR A 271 12.73 -20.59 0.40
CA TYR A 271 11.80 -19.48 0.12
C TYR A 271 12.43 -18.30 -0.63
N GLY A 272 13.75 -18.24 -0.78
CA GLY A 272 14.43 -17.20 -1.56
C GLY A 272 14.12 -17.35 -3.06
N LEU A 273 13.90 -16.23 -3.74
CA LEU A 273 13.68 -16.21 -5.19
C LEU A 273 14.97 -15.88 -5.93
N ASP A 274 15.43 -16.82 -6.75
CA ASP A 274 16.55 -16.70 -7.68
C ASP A 274 16.09 -16.90 -9.13
N CYS A 275 17.03 -16.75 -10.08
CA CYS A 275 16.73 -16.89 -11.50
C CYS A 275 16.28 -18.31 -11.89
N GLU A 276 16.77 -19.36 -11.19
CA GLU A 276 16.38 -20.75 -11.50
C GLU A 276 14.93 -20.99 -11.13
N ARG A 277 14.51 -20.57 -9.94
CA ARG A 277 13.11 -20.67 -9.52
C ARG A 277 12.18 -19.82 -10.39
N LEU A 278 12.64 -18.64 -10.78
CA LEU A 278 11.87 -17.73 -11.62
C LEU A 278 11.54 -18.34 -13.00
N LYS A 279 12.33 -19.25 -13.53
CA LYS A 279 12.02 -19.98 -14.77
C LYS A 279 10.72 -20.80 -14.70
N GLY A 280 10.28 -21.14 -13.48
CA GLY A 280 9.00 -21.84 -13.25
C GLY A 280 7.78 -20.92 -13.21
N ALA A 281 7.94 -19.60 -13.23
CA ALA A 281 6.87 -18.61 -13.22
C ALA A 281 6.36 -18.30 -14.64
N LYS A 282 5.29 -17.51 -14.74
CA LYS A 282 4.81 -16.99 -16.04
C LYS A 282 5.85 -16.10 -16.70
N PRO A 283 5.92 -16.08 -18.05
CA PRO A 283 6.93 -15.29 -18.78
C PRO A 283 6.77 -13.77 -18.62
N ASP A 284 5.61 -13.31 -18.18
CA ASP A 284 5.28 -11.90 -17.94
C ASP A 284 5.06 -11.58 -16.45
N VAL A 285 5.58 -12.43 -15.55
CA VAL A 285 5.45 -12.26 -14.10
C VAL A 285 6.05 -10.92 -13.65
N LEU A 286 5.40 -10.25 -12.70
CA LEU A 286 5.96 -9.07 -12.04
C LEU A 286 6.58 -9.45 -10.70
N ILE A 287 7.79 -8.95 -10.45
CA ILE A 287 8.48 -9.11 -9.16
C ILE A 287 8.42 -7.80 -8.40
N MET A 288 7.83 -7.86 -7.20
CA MET A 288 7.58 -6.72 -6.32
C MET A 288 8.22 -6.92 -4.95
N HIS A 289 8.60 -5.81 -4.32
CA HIS A 289 9.11 -5.81 -2.95
C HIS A 289 8.90 -4.44 -2.28
N PRO A 290 8.31 -4.35 -1.07
CA PRO A 290 8.05 -3.07 -0.41
C PRO A 290 9.32 -2.37 0.11
N GLY A 291 10.47 -3.09 0.08
CA GLY A 291 11.75 -2.63 0.60
C GLY A 291 11.81 -2.44 2.14
N PRO A 292 13.02 -2.47 2.74
CA PRO A 292 14.31 -2.76 2.10
C PRO A 292 14.44 -4.25 1.74
N ILE A 293 15.27 -4.56 0.76
CA ILE A 293 15.56 -5.93 0.34
C ILE A 293 16.76 -6.45 1.13
N ASN A 294 16.66 -7.67 1.69
CA ASN A 294 17.83 -8.44 2.14
C ASN A 294 18.33 -9.27 0.95
N ARG A 295 19.20 -8.66 0.13
CA ARG A 295 19.75 -9.30 -1.07
C ARG A 295 20.45 -10.61 -0.74
N GLY A 296 20.12 -11.67 -1.49
CA GLY A 296 20.62 -13.01 -1.25
C GLY A 296 19.95 -13.76 -0.09
N VAL A 297 18.86 -13.23 0.46
CA VAL A 297 17.98 -13.92 1.44
C VAL A 297 16.63 -14.20 0.79
N GLU A 298 15.70 -13.25 0.79
CA GLU A 298 14.40 -13.43 0.17
C GLU A 298 14.43 -13.21 -1.35
N LEU A 299 15.41 -12.43 -1.86
CA LEU A 299 15.50 -12.07 -3.26
C LEU A 299 16.95 -11.92 -3.68
N ASP A 300 17.36 -12.64 -4.72
CA ASP A 300 18.68 -12.50 -5.31
C ASP A 300 18.80 -11.18 -6.10
N SER A 301 20.01 -10.61 -6.13
CA SER A 301 20.27 -9.34 -6.82
C SER A 301 19.97 -9.41 -8.31
N SER A 302 20.24 -10.54 -8.96
CA SER A 302 19.95 -10.77 -10.38
C SER A 302 18.47 -10.71 -10.72
N VAL A 303 17.60 -11.09 -9.79
CA VAL A 303 16.13 -10.99 -9.93
C VAL A 303 15.66 -9.60 -9.53
N ALA A 304 16.20 -9.04 -8.43
CA ALA A 304 15.82 -7.70 -7.96
C ALA A 304 16.12 -6.60 -8.99
N ASP A 305 17.19 -6.74 -9.72
CA ASP A 305 17.63 -5.79 -10.74
C ASP A 305 17.34 -6.29 -12.18
N GLY A 306 16.60 -7.41 -12.30
CA GLY A 306 16.26 -8.05 -13.56
C GLY A 306 15.02 -7.45 -14.25
N PRO A 307 14.69 -7.91 -15.45
CA PRO A 307 13.67 -7.32 -16.31
C PRO A 307 12.22 -7.50 -15.79
N TYR A 308 11.99 -8.42 -14.89
CA TYR A 308 10.67 -8.67 -14.27
C TYR A 308 10.42 -7.80 -13.04
N SER A 309 11.47 -7.12 -12.55
CA SER A 309 11.39 -6.30 -11.33
C SER A 309 10.73 -4.95 -11.60
N VAL A 310 9.69 -4.65 -10.81
CA VAL A 310 9.02 -3.35 -10.83
C VAL A 310 9.21 -2.60 -9.49
N ILE A 311 10.27 -2.94 -8.75
CA ILE A 311 10.53 -2.39 -7.41
C ILE A 311 10.78 -0.88 -7.44
N LEU A 312 11.48 -0.37 -8.45
CA LEU A 312 11.70 1.06 -8.61
C LEU A 312 10.44 1.79 -9.11
N ASP A 313 9.61 1.12 -9.92
CA ASP A 313 8.29 1.65 -10.30
C ASP A 313 7.40 1.82 -9.06
N GLN A 314 7.41 0.87 -8.11
CA GLN A 314 6.69 1.00 -6.83
C GLN A 314 7.13 2.28 -6.07
N VAL A 315 8.42 2.59 -6.07
CA VAL A 315 8.94 3.81 -5.41
C VAL A 315 8.39 5.07 -6.09
N THR A 316 8.43 5.11 -7.42
CA THR A 316 7.92 6.22 -8.22
C THR A 316 6.41 6.39 -8.03
N ASN A 317 5.66 5.31 -8.15
CA ASN A 317 4.22 5.26 -7.99
C ASN A 317 3.77 5.63 -6.56
N GLY A 318 4.62 5.32 -5.59
CA GLY A 318 4.38 5.67 -4.20
C GLY A 318 4.24 7.18 -3.96
N LEU A 319 4.88 8.00 -4.76
CA LEU A 319 4.74 9.45 -4.66
C LEU A 319 3.37 9.91 -5.16
N ALA A 320 2.94 9.44 -6.34
CA ALA A 320 1.64 9.77 -6.93
C ALA A 320 0.48 9.33 -6.03
N VAL A 321 0.55 8.11 -5.49
CA VAL A 321 -0.46 7.59 -4.55
C VAL A 321 -0.52 8.42 -3.26
N ARG A 322 0.61 8.85 -2.70
CA ARG A 322 0.62 9.70 -1.50
C ARG A 322 0.10 11.09 -1.78
N MET A 323 0.34 11.64 -2.97
CA MET A 323 -0.31 12.89 -3.42
C MET A 323 -1.83 12.71 -3.48
N ALA A 324 -2.31 11.63 -4.10
CA ALA A 324 -3.74 11.32 -4.19
C ALA A 324 -4.39 11.18 -2.80
N VAL A 325 -3.76 10.44 -1.90
CA VAL A 325 -4.27 10.26 -0.53
C VAL A 325 -4.34 11.59 0.23
N LEU A 326 -3.27 12.39 0.21
CA LEU A 326 -3.26 13.71 0.86
C LEU A 326 -4.36 14.62 0.29
N TYR A 327 -4.54 14.62 -1.04
CA TYR A 327 -5.58 15.41 -1.72
C TYR A 327 -6.98 14.97 -1.29
N LEU A 328 -7.27 13.67 -1.33
CA LEU A 328 -8.59 13.15 -1.03
C LEU A 328 -9.00 13.37 0.42
N VAL A 329 -8.13 13.07 1.39
CA VAL A 329 -8.44 13.25 2.83
C VAL A 329 -8.52 14.73 3.22
N SER A 330 -7.94 15.65 2.45
CA SER A 330 -8.03 17.08 2.72
C SER A 330 -9.40 17.67 2.45
N GLY A 331 -10.31 16.92 1.80
CA GLY A 331 -11.60 17.42 1.37
C GLY A 331 -11.51 18.53 0.33
N ALA A 332 -10.37 18.65 -0.38
CA ALA A 332 -10.20 19.65 -1.43
C ALA A 332 -11.26 19.44 -2.55
N PRO A 333 -11.86 20.51 -3.08
CA PRO A 333 -12.75 20.40 -4.23
C PRO A 333 -12.00 19.77 -5.40
N LYS A 334 -12.73 19.02 -6.24
CA LYS A 334 -12.16 18.52 -7.50
C LYS A 334 -11.66 19.72 -8.29
N VAL A 335 -10.43 19.65 -8.79
CA VAL A 335 -9.95 20.58 -9.81
C VAL A 335 -10.78 20.25 -11.06
N GLU A 336 -11.85 21.02 -11.31
CA GLU A 336 -12.47 21.05 -12.61
C GLU A 336 -11.44 21.67 -13.54
N ASP A 337 -11.18 21.01 -14.68
CA ASP A 337 -10.27 21.52 -15.70
C ASP A 337 -10.68 22.96 -16.05
N GLU A 338 -9.88 23.95 -15.61
CA GLU A 338 -9.94 25.27 -16.21
C GLU A 338 -9.43 25.13 -17.65
N ALA A 339 -10.39 25.17 -18.57
CA ALA A 339 -10.20 25.10 -20.00
C ALA A 339 -9.41 26.31 -20.52
#